data_2a3bbf0a431dc87a0a5fba79b50e0372
#
_entry.id   2a3bbf0a431dc87a0a5fba79b50e0372
#
_cell.length_a   1.000
_cell.length_b   1.000
_cell.length_c   1.000
_cell.angle_alpha   90.00
_cell.angle_beta   90.00
_cell.angle_gamma   90.00
#
_symmetry.space_group_name_H-M   'P 1'
#
loop_
_entity.id
_entity.type
_entity.pdbx_description
1 polymer ?
#
loop_
_entity_poly.entity_id
_entity_poly.type
_entity_poly.pdbx_seq_one_letter_code
_entity_poly.pdbx_strand_id
1 'polypeptide(L)'
;MKIAIFIADSNGGYPVPAVKGGAVSTLVEHLVEKNNERQLAEMTVVSYYDKEAVEKAKKYPNIIFKWIKPPKIIKKMDDFSFFILKTFFKHQKALSFKNLWSLIYYIFKSASFLKSKEYDNVVLENNIPMAWIIKMAKYEGKYFYHFHNVPRINAKVKSVFEKCTGYLCVSDYVAKQIESEDNPIGPIPKSKIKVLYNAVDMEQFEANCKNRLQIRRKFSIKEKDKVVLFVGRLSEEKGIDKLFKAVKLLNNNVKILVVGSYLHGSKEKDKYVEYIKKLANELENKVIFTGFISQKEVNRIYNTADVAVLPSMWDEPAGLTMVEAMASGVPVITTNSGGIPEYSGGYSVVLERNSELEKNIAMHIEKVLEGKQKCLVSEAEKYVRKHFDTRDYLNNFMQCIEELMYVGVKK
;
A
#
# COMPACT_ATOMS: atom_id res chain seq x y z
N MET A 1 19.22 -11.25 -17.69
CA MET A 1 19.11 -11.56 -16.23
C MET A 1 17.79 -12.25 -15.97
N LYS A 2 17.81 -13.39 -15.25
CA LYS A 2 16.60 -14.16 -14.87
C LYS A 2 16.20 -13.79 -13.45
N ILE A 3 14.99 -13.28 -13.27
CA ILE A 3 14.47 -12.84 -11.96
C ILE A 3 13.20 -13.62 -11.61
N ALA A 4 13.13 -14.17 -10.38
CA ALA A 4 11.90 -14.71 -9.83
C ALA A 4 11.37 -13.81 -8.71
N ILE A 5 10.13 -13.36 -8.82
CA ILE A 5 9.42 -12.58 -7.79
C ILE A 5 8.39 -13.49 -7.12
N PHE A 6 8.53 -13.69 -5.81
CA PHE A 6 7.58 -14.45 -5.01
C PHE A 6 6.70 -13.49 -4.22
N ILE A 7 5.40 -13.61 -4.40
CA ILE A 7 4.42 -12.76 -3.73
C ILE A 7 3.31 -13.58 -3.10
N ALA A 8 3.14 -13.40 -1.79
CA ALA A 8 2.05 -13.96 -1.01
C ALA A 8 1.66 -12.99 0.10
N ASP A 9 0.56 -12.28 -0.05
CA ASP A 9 0.02 -11.47 1.02
C ASP A 9 -0.62 -12.37 2.09
N SER A 10 -0.28 -12.13 3.37
CA SER A 10 -0.80 -12.87 4.52
C SER A 10 -2.31 -12.74 4.70
N ASN A 11 -2.91 -11.65 4.23
CA ASN A 11 -4.30 -11.30 4.54
C ASN A 11 -5.34 -11.77 3.52
N GLY A 12 -4.99 -12.47 2.46
CA GLY A 12 -6.01 -12.91 1.54
C GLY A 12 -5.56 -13.53 0.23
N GLY A 13 -4.26 -13.72 0.05
CA GLY A 13 -3.75 -14.31 -1.19
C GLY A 13 -4.10 -13.42 -2.39
N TYR A 14 -3.77 -12.14 -2.30
CA TYR A 14 -3.92 -11.22 -3.42
C TYR A 14 -3.01 -11.65 -4.57
N PRO A 15 -3.56 -11.94 -5.74
CA PRO A 15 -2.78 -12.41 -6.88
C PRO A 15 -2.10 -11.26 -7.63
N VAL A 16 -1.09 -11.61 -8.43
CA VAL A 16 -0.54 -10.75 -9.47
C VAL A 16 -0.78 -11.42 -10.80
N PRO A 17 -1.38 -10.73 -11.78
CA PRO A 17 -1.85 -9.32 -11.78
C PRO A 17 -2.97 -9.05 -10.77
N ALA A 18 -3.01 -7.81 -10.27
CA ALA A 18 -3.95 -7.38 -9.23
C ALA A 18 -5.38 -7.30 -9.77
N VAL A 19 -6.28 -8.11 -9.22
CA VAL A 19 -7.72 -8.16 -9.57
C VAL A 19 -8.62 -7.96 -8.35
N LYS A 20 -8.05 -8.08 -7.13
CA LYS A 20 -8.76 -7.93 -5.86
C LYS A 20 -8.28 -6.71 -5.05
N GLY A 21 -7.48 -5.85 -5.65
CA GLY A 21 -6.76 -4.81 -4.95
C GLY A 21 -5.49 -5.36 -4.27
N GLY A 22 -4.96 -4.62 -3.29
CA GLY A 22 -3.71 -4.93 -2.61
C GLY A 22 -2.56 -4.10 -3.17
N ALA A 23 -2.00 -3.22 -2.32
CA ALA A 23 -0.94 -2.30 -2.75
C ALA A 23 0.28 -3.02 -3.30
N VAL A 24 0.74 -4.08 -2.61
CA VAL A 24 1.92 -4.85 -3.06
C VAL A 24 1.66 -5.55 -4.40
N SER A 25 0.47 -6.16 -4.58
CA SER A 25 0.10 -6.80 -5.84
C SER A 25 0.06 -5.81 -7.01
N THR A 26 -0.44 -4.59 -6.76
CA THR A 26 -0.47 -3.51 -7.77
C THR A 26 0.94 -3.05 -8.13
N LEU A 27 1.82 -2.88 -7.15
CA LEU A 27 3.21 -2.49 -7.39
C LEU A 27 3.99 -3.54 -8.18
N VAL A 28 3.83 -4.82 -7.83
CA VAL A 28 4.44 -5.91 -8.63
C VAL A 28 3.83 -5.98 -10.02
N GLU A 29 2.53 -5.69 -10.19
CA GLU A 29 1.93 -5.60 -11.53
C GLU A 29 2.55 -4.48 -12.36
N HIS A 30 2.88 -3.32 -11.78
CA HIS A 30 3.61 -2.27 -12.51
C HIS A 30 4.99 -2.73 -12.98
N LEU A 31 5.72 -3.52 -12.18
CA LEU A 31 6.97 -4.15 -12.64
C LEU A 31 6.73 -5.11 -13.80
N VAL A 32 5.69 -5.94 -13.69
CA VAL A 32 5.27 -6.90 -14.73
C VAL A 32 4.93 -6.18 -16.03
N GLU A 33 4.09 -5.15 -15.97
CA GLU A 33 3.66 -4.37 -17.12
C GLU A 33 4.84 -3.72 -17.84
N LYS A 34 5.68 -3.01 -17.10
CA LYS A 34 6.83 -2.33 -17.67
C LYS A 34 7.91 -3.31 -18.17
N ASN A 35 8.10 -4.45 -17.49
CA ASN A 35 9.03 -5.45 -18.02
C ASN A 35 8.46 -6.22 -19.22
N ASN A 36 7.15 -6.40 -19.31
CA ASN A 36 6.52 -6.96 -20.51
C ASN A 36 6.74 -6.07 -21.74
N GLU A 37 6.75 -4.74 -21.56
CA GLU A 37 7.02 -3.76 -22.61
C GLU A 37 8.51 -3.71 -22.99
N ARG A 38 9.40 -3.64 -22.00
CA ARG A 38 10.83 -3.31 -22.18
C ARG A 38 11.76 -4.52 -22.20
N GLN A 39 11.33 -5.66 -21.65
CA GLN A 39 12.07 -6.94 -21.61
C GLN A 39 13.49 -6.81 -21.01
N LEU A 40 13.64 -6.01 -19.93
CA LEU A 40 14.92 -5.83 -19.25
C LEU A 40 15.40 -7.10 -18.53
N ALA A 41 14.47 -7.98 -18.16
CA ALA A 41 14.75 -9.25 -17.52
C ALA A 41 13.81 -10.36 -17.99
N GLU A 42 14.28 -11.60 -17.98
CA GLU A 42 13.42 -12.78 -18.03
C GLU A 42 12.75 -12.93 -16.67
N MET A 43 11.51 -12.45 -16.56
CA MET A 43 10.80 -12.32 -15.28
C MET A 43 9.81 -13.46 -15.07
N THR A 44 9.92 -14.11 -13.92
CA THR A 44 8.95 -15.11 -13.44
C THR A 44 8.25 -14.58 -12.19
N VAL A 45 6.93 -14.58 -12.19
CA VAL A 45 6.12 -14.20 -11.01
C VAL A 45 5.43 -15.44 -10.44
N VAL A 46 5.73 -15.76 -9.18
CA VAL A 46 5.10 -16.86 -8.44
C VAL A 46 3.99 -16.29 -7.58
N SER A 47 2.75 -16.61 -7.91
CA SER A 47 1.56 -15.97 -7.32
C SER A 47 0.48 -16.99 -6.98
N TYR A 48 -0.46 -16.59 -6.11
CA TYR A 48 -1.68 -17.36 -5.90
C TYR A 48 -2.51 -17.43 -7.18
N TYR A 49 -3.10 -18.62 -7.41
CA TYR A 49 -4.05 -18.80 -8.50
C TYR A 49 -5.35 -18.02 -8.25
N ASP A 50 -5.72 -17.21 -9.19
CA ASP A 50 -7.03 -16.60 -9.30
C ASP A 50 -7.48 -16.62 -10.78
N LYS A 51 -8.77 -16.90 -11.04
CA LYS A 51 -9.27 -17.05 -12.43
C LYS A 51 -9.15 -15.73 -13.21
N GLU A 52 -9.48 -14.61 -12.57
CA GLU A 52 -9.44 -13.29 -13.22
C GLU A 52 -7.98 -12.84 -13.42
N ALA A 53 -7.10 -13.15 -12.46
CA ALA A 53 -5.67 -12.84 -12.59
C ALA A 53 -5.01 -13.65 -13.72
N VAL A 54 -5.37 -14.93 -13.88
CA VAL A 54 -4.90 -15.76 -15.01
C VAL A 54 -5.37 -15.19 -16.35
N GLU A 55 -6.62 -14.72 -16.42
CA GLU A 55 -7.11 -14.09 -17.64
C GLU A 55 -6.41 -12.76 -17.93
N LYS A 56 -6.23 -11.92 -16.91
CA LYS A 56 -5.50 -10.65 -17.02
C LYS A 56 -4.03 -10.86 -17.40
N ALA A 57 -3.38 -11.92 -16.92
CA ALA A 57 -2.00 -12.26 -17.22
C ALA A 57 -1.72 -12.52 -18.71
N LYS A 58 -2.74 -12.85 -19.50
CA LYS A 58 -2.61 -12.99 -20.97
C LYS A 58 -2.18 -11.71 -21.68
N LYS A 59 -2.33 -10.55 -21.01
CA LYS A 59 -1.85 -9.25 -21.52
C LYS A 59 -0.32 -9.11 -21.42
N TYR A 60 0.34 -10.00 -20.69
CA TYR A 60 1.76 -9.94 -20.40
C TYR A 60 2.50 -11.18 -20.95
N PRO A 61 2.56 -11.37 -22.29
CA PRO A 61 3.10 -12.59 -22.91
C PRO A 61 4.60 -12.80 -22.66
N ASN A 62 5.35 -11.74 -22.34
CA ASN A 62 6.78 -11.79 -22.06
C ASN A 62 7.11 -12.10 -20.57
N ILE A 63 6.09 -12.38 -19.76
CA ILE A 63 6.23 -12.68 -18.33
C ILE A 63 5.80 -14.13 -18.06
N ILE A 64 6.60 -14.84 -17.31
CA ILE A 64 6.29 -16.22 -16.90
C ILE A 64 5.51 -16.16 -15.58
N PHE A 65 4.27 -16.70 -15.56
CA PHE A 65 3.50 -16.80 -14.33
C PHE A 65 3.47 -18.24 -13.83
N LYS A 66 3.90 -18.44 -12.57
CA LYS A 66 3.72 -19.70 -11.84
C LYS A 66 2.58 -19.54 -10.83
N TRP A 67 1.47 -20.21 -11.13
CA TRP A 67 0.28 -20.18 -10.30
C TRP A 67 0.30 -21.27 -9.22
N ILE A 68 0.06 -20.89 -7.97
CA ILE A 68 -0.09 -21.81 -6.85
C ILE A 68 -1.52 -21.79 -6.36
N LYS A 69 -2.21 -22.93 -6.50
CA LYS A 69 -3.63 -23.12 -6.13
C LYS A 69 -3.74 -24.05 -4.95
N PRO A 70 -4.01 -23.55 -3.73
CA PRO A 70 -4.28 -24.42 -2.60
C PRO A 70 -5.48 -25.34 -2.88
N PRO A 71 -5.40 -26.65 -2.59
CA PRO A 71 -6.52 -27.58 -2.69
C PRO A 71 -7.69 -27.14 -1.81
N LYS A 72 -8.91 -27.58 -2.16
CA LYS A 72 -10.12 -27.28 -1.37
C LYS A 72 -10.00 -27.70 0.10
N ILE A 73 -9.28 -28.81 0.39
CA ILE A 73 -9.05 -29.26 1.76
C ILE A 73 -8.25 -28.25 2.58
N ILE A 74 -7.21 -27.64 2.01
CA ILE A 74 -6.42 -26.58 2.67
C ILE A 74 -7.28 -25.38 2.99
N LYS A 75 -8.18 -24.96 2.07
CA LYS A 75 -9.11 -23.87 2.32
C LYS A 75 -10.09 -24.18 3.45
N LYS A 76 -10.59 -25.42 3.53
CA LYS A 76 -11.43 -25.86 4.66
C LYS A 76 -10.66 -25.83 5.99
N MET A 77 -9.37 -26.17 5.98
CA MET A 77 -8.51 -26.06 7.17
C MET A 77 -8.32 -24.60 7.58
N ASP A 78 -8.16 -23.67 6.63
CA ASP A 78 -8.11 -22.23 6.92
C ASP A 78 -9.41 -21.77 7.59
N ASP A 79 -10.57 -22.12 7.01
CA ASP A 79 -11.88 -21.73 7.54
C ASP A 79 -12.11 -22.29 8.96
N PHE A 80 -11.76 -23.57 9.18
CA PHE A 80 -11.88 -24.22 10.49
C PHE A 80 -10.95 -23.59 11.52
N SER A 81 -9.68 -23.41 11.19
CA SER A 81 -8.72 -22.76 12.09
C SER A 81 -9.12 -21.33 12.42
N PHE A 82 -9.61 -20.58 11.44
CA PHE A 82 -10.09 -19.22 11.63
C PHE A 82 -11.31 -19.19 12.56
N PHE A 83 -12.25 -20.13 12.40
CA PHE A 83 -13.42 -20.26 13.28
C PHE A 83 -12.99 -20.48 14.74
N ILE A 84 -12.06 -21.43 15.00
CA ILE A 84 -11.52 -21.71 16.34
C ILE A 84 -10.83 -20.45 16.90
N LEU A 85 -9.89 -19.85 16.13
CA LEU A 85 -9.13 -18.70 16.59
C LEU A 85 -10.01 -17.49 16.89
N LYS A 86 -11.07 -17.29 16.11
CA LYS A 86 -12.06 -16.23 16.34
C LYS A 86 -12.82 -16.42 17.65
N THR A 87 -13.06 -17.67 18.05
CA THR A 87 -13.75 -18.00 19.29
C THR A 87 -12.87 -17.75 20.52
N PHE A 88 -11.57 -18.02 20.44
CA PHE A 88 -10.63 -17.94 21.57
C PHE A 88 -9.80 -16.64 21.64
N PHE A 89 -9.65 -15.90 20.53
CA PHE A 89 -8.83 -14.68 20.45
C PHE A 89 -9.65 -13.49 19.98
N LYS A 90 -9.15 -12.26 20.32
CA LYS A 90 -9.73 -11.04 19.74
C LYS A 90 -9.70 -11.12 18.21
N HIS A 91 -10.79 -10.73 17.57
CA HIS A 91 -11.02 -10.84 16.11
C HIS A 91 -9.86 -10.33 15.25
N GLN A 92 -9.24 -9.20 15.60
CA GLN A 92 -8.09 -8.64 14.87
C GLN A 92 -6.88 -9.57 14.85
N LYS A 93 -6.59 -10.28 15.96
CA LYS A 93 -5.50 -11.28 16.01
C LYS A 93 -5.83 -12.51 15.16
N ALA A 94 -7.10 -12.95 15.16
CA ALA A 94 -7.55 -14.09 14.36
C ALA A 94 -7.43 -13.82 12.84
N LEU A 95 -7.67 -12.59 12.38
CA LEU A 95 -7.54 -12.21 10.96
C LEU A 95 -6.12 -12.46 10.41
N SER A 96 -5.08 -12.28 11.21
CA SER A 96 -3.70 -12.55 10.80
C SER A 96 -3.44 -14.02 10.46
N PHE A 97 -4.29 -14.94 10.93
CA PHE A 97 -4.17 -16.38 10.71
C PHE A 97 -5.22 -16.93 9.73
N LYS A 98 -6.06 -16.07 9.13
CA LYS A 98 -7.16 -16.49 8.27
C LYS A 98 -6.76 -17.41 7.11
N ASN A 99 -5.55 -17.26 6.57
CA ASN A 99 -5.05 -18.04 5.43
C ASN A 99 -3.74 -18.75 5.77
N LEU A 100 -3.57 -19.19 7.02
CA LEU A 100 -2.33 -19.80 7.52
C LEU A 100 -1.91 -21.04 6.71
N TRP A 101 -2.82 -21.99 6.52
CA TRP A 101 -2.56 -23.23 5.82
C TRP A 101 -2.33 -23.02 4.32
N SER A 102 -3.07 -22.08 3.72
CA SER A 102 -2.85 -21.65 2.35
C SER A 102 -1.47 -21.01 2.17
N LEU A 103 -0.99 -20.23 3.13
CA LEU A 103 0.35 -19.65 3.11
C LEU A 103 1.43 -20.74 3.26
N ILE A 104 1.25 -21.67 4.19
CA ILE A 104 2.17 -22.81 4.36
C ILE A 104 2.24 -23.63 3.06
N TYR A 105 1.10 -23.92 2.46
CA TYR A 105 1.05 -24.64 1.17
C TYR A 105 1.76 -23.85 0.06
N TYR A 106 1.54 -22.52 0.00
CA TYR A 106 2.20 -21.65 -0.95
C TYR A 106 3.73 -21.72 -0.78
N ILE A 107 4.22 -21.57 0.44
CA ILE A 107 5.66 -21.64 0.76
C ILE A 107 6.25 -22.96 0.31
N PHE A 108 5.60 -24.09 0.64
CA PHE A 108 6.06 -25.42 0.27
C PHE A 108 6.16 -25.60 -1.25
N LYS A 109 5.10 -25.21 -1.99
CA LYS A 109 5.08 -25.32 -3.45
C LYS A 109 6.07 -24.36 -4.12
N SER A 110 6.22 -23.16 -3.58
CA SER A 110 7.21 -22.19 -4.04
C SER A 110 8.64 -22.67 -3.83
N ALA A 111 8.95 -23.27 -2.68
CA ALA A 111 10.26 -23.86 -2.42
C ALA A 111 10.58 -25.01 -3.38
N SER A 112 9.61 -25.89 -3.62
CA SER A 112 9.77 -27.00 -4.59
C SER A 112 10.01 -26.46 -6.01
N PHE A 113 9.30 -25.40 -6.39
CA PHE A 113 9.49 -24.75 -7.69
C PHE A 113 10.86 -24.08 -7.79
N LEU A 114 11.28 -23.32 -6.78
CA LEU A 114 12.58 -22.66 -6.76
C LEU A 114 13.74 -23.66 -6.85
N LYS A 115 13.61 -24.83 -6.17
CA LYS A 115 14.61 -25.90 -6.22
C LYS A 115 14.79 -26.51 -7.62
N SER A 116 13.75 -26.44 -8.47
CA SER A 116 13.75 -27.03 -9.82
C SER A 116 14.17 -26.07 -10.92
N LYS A 117 14.54 -24.83 -10.60
CA LYS A 117 14.84 -23.77 -11.55
C LYS A 117 16.06 -22.97 -11.11
N GLU A 118 16.77 -22.41 -12.08
CA GLU A 118 17.88 -21.51 -11.84
C GLU A 118 17.48 -20.07 -12.15
N TYR A 119 17.75 -19.17 -11.21
CA TYR A 119 17.54 -17.74 -11.32
C TYR A 119 18.79 -16.98 -10.92
N ASP A 120 19.09 -15.90 -11.63
CA ASP A 120 20.18 -14.99 -11.25
C ASP A 120 19.85 -14.28 -9.95
N ASN A 121 18.57 -13.89 -9.79
CA ASN A 121 18.06 -13.18 -8.62
C ASN A 121 16.66 -13.65 -8.23
N VAL A 122 16.44 -13.76 -6.93
CA VAL A 122 15.13 -14.04 -6.33
C VAL A 122 14.69 -12.87 -5.47
N VAL A 123 13.46 -12.40 -5.63
CA VAL A 123 12.89 -11.33 -4.80
C VAL A 123 11.68 -11.85 -4.03
N LEU A 124 11.68 -11.61 -2.73
CA LEU A 124 10.58 -11.96 -1.82
C LEU A 124 9.84 -10.69 -1.41
N GLU A 125 8.54 -10.63 -1.72
CA GLU A 125 7.72 -9.45 -1.46
C GLU A 125 7.10 -9.47 -0.07
N ASN A 126 7.50 -8.55 0.79
CA ASN A 126 6.91 -8.14 2.07
C ASN A 126 6.76 -9.21 3.17
N ASN A 127 6.18 -10.36 2.90
CA ASN A 127 5.73 -11.31 3.92
C ASN A 127 6.90 -12.10 4.53
N ILE A 128 7.22 -11.84 5.80
CA ILE A 128 8.35 -12.46 6.52
C ILE A 128 8.37 -14.00 6.46
N PRO A 129 7.25 -14.73 6.68
CA PRO A 129 7.21 -16.19 6.50
C PRO A 129 7.70 -16.70 5.14
N MET A 130 7.69 -15.89 4.08
CA MET A 130 8.21 -16.34 2.78
C MET A 130 9.72 -16.65 2.79
N ALA A 131 10.47 -16.18 3.79
CA ALA A 131 11.86 -16.59 3.99
C ALA A 131 12.03 -18.14 4.11
N TRP A 132 10.97 -18.85 4.53
CA TRP A 132 10.97 -20.30 4.50
C TRP A 132 11.11 -20.90 3.08
N ILE A 133 10.74 -20.16 2.03
CA ILE A 133 10.95 -20.60 0.63
C ILE A 133 12.45 -20.83 0.39
N ILE A 134 13.28 -19.85 0.74
CA ILE A 134 14.74 -19.92 0.61
C ILE A 134 15.32 -21.07 1.44
N LYS A 135 14.89 -21.16 2.73
CA LYS A 135 15.37 -22.20 3.65
C LYS A 135 15.01 -23.61 3.18
N MET A 136 13.77 -23.84 2.76
CA MET A 136 13.29 -25.15 2.32
C MET A 136 13.83 -25.55 0.96
N ALA A 137 14.02 -24.60 0.04
CA ALA A 137 14.68 -24.84 -1.24
C ALA A 137 16.17 -25.11 -1.08
N LYS A 138 16.77 -24.80 0.07
CA LYS A 138 18.24 -24.73 0.27
C LYS A 138 18.90 -23.89 -0.82
N TYR A 139 18.28 -22.73 -1.10
CA TYR A 139 18.72 -21.86 -2.18
C TYR A 139 19.97 -21.08 -1.75
N GLU A 140 21.05 -21.20 -2.54
CA GLU A 140 22.35 -20.58 -2.28
C GLU A 140 22.65 -19.40 -3.24
N GLY A 141 21.75 -19.13 -4.20
CA GLY A 141 21.86 -18.01 -5.12
C GLY A 141 21.54 -16.66 -4.47
N LYS A 142 21.60 -15.60 -5.27
CA LYS A 142 21.29 -14.25 -4.80
C LYS A 142 19.81 -14.06 -4.57
N TYR A 143 19.44 -13.52 -3.40
CA TYR A 143 18.06 -13.20 -3.09
C TYR A 143 17.94 -11.90 -2.31
N PHE A 144 16.81 -11.24 -2.50
CA PHE A 144 16.49 -9.92 -1.98
C PHE A 144 15.14 -9.97 -1.28
N TYR A 145 14.99 -9.12 -0.28
CA TYR A 145 13.72 -8.89 0.37
C TYR A 145 13.23 -7.48 0.06
N HIS A 146 11.98 -7.33 -0.39
CA HIS A 146 11.35 -6.05 -0.63
C HIS A 146 10.32 -5.77 0.45
N PHE A 147 10.63 -4.83 1.36
CA PHE A 147 9.81 -4.48 2.50
C PHE A 147 8.85 -3.35 2.17
N HIS A 148 7.55 -3.66 2.17
CA HIS A 148 6.45 -2.70 2.07
C HIS A 148 5.90 -2.31 3.44
N ASN A 149 6.34 -2.97 4.52
CA ASN A 149 6.01 -2.69 5.91
C ASN A 149 7.21 -3.00 6.80
N VAL A 150 7.24 -2.36 7.96
CA VAL A 150 8.21 -2.69 9.00
C VAL A 150 7.96 -4.13 9.50
N PRO A 151 8.98 -5.00 9.55
CA PRO A 151 8.87 -6.34 10.12
C PRO A 151 8.40 -6.32 11.56
N ARG A 152 7.44 -7.22 11.90
CA ARG A 152 6.93 -7.36 13.28
C ARG A 152 7.26 -8.71 13.91
N ILE A 153 7.78 -9.64 13.12
CA ILE A 153 8.11 -11.01 13.52
C ILE A 153 9.37 -11.46 12.78
N ASN A 154 10.05 -12.49 13.29
CA ASN A 154 11.19 -13.10 12.61
C ASN A 154 10.90 -14.46 11.95
N ALA A 155 9.70 -15.00 12.14
CA ALA A 155 9.25 -16.31 11.63
C ALA A 155 10.24 -17.47 11.90
N LYS A 156 11.15 -17.34 12.87
CA LYS A 156 12.23 -18.30 13.21
C LYS A 156 13.17 -18.62 12.02
N VAL A 157 13.44 -17.64 11.17
CA VAL A 157 14.30 -17.75 9.98
C VAL A 157 15.36 -16.64 9.92
N LYS A 158 15.86 -16.18 11.07
CA LYS A 158 16.85 -15.10 11.16
C LYS A 158 18.06 -15.36 10.25
N SER A 159 18.56 -16.61 10.19
CA SER A 159 19.69 -16.98 9.34
C SER A 159 19.47 -16.74 7.84
N VAL A 160 18.22 -16.73 7.36
CA VAL A 160 17.91 -16.38 5.96
C VAL A 160 18.11 -14.88 5.75
N PHE A 161 17.71 -14.05 6.72
CA PHE A 161 17.92 -12.60 6.62
C PHE A 161 19.40 -12.25 6.71
N GLU A 162 20.19 -12.88 7.57
CA GLU A 162 21.63 -12.66 7.68
C GLU A 162 22.37 -12.92 6.35
N LYS A 163 21.95 -13.96 5.61
CA LYS A 163 22.52 -14.36 4.31
C LYS A 163 21.91 -13.62 3.11
N CYS A 164 20.87 -12.80 3.32
CA CYS A 164 20.23 -12.04 2.25
C CYS A 164 21.23 -11.13 1.53
N THR A 165 21.18 -11.11 0.22
CA THR A 165 22.07 -10.30 -0.62
C THR A 165 21.80 -8.81 -0.38
N GLY A 166 20.52 -8.41 -0.32
CA GLY A 166 20.14 -7.04 -0.07
C GLY A 166 18.65 -6.87 0.19
N TYR A 167 18.30 -5.66 0.57
CA TYR A 167 16.95 -5.27 0.99
C TYR A 167 16.49 -4.04 0.24
N LEU A 168 15.28 -4.10 -0.30
CA LEU A 168 14.56 -2.97 -0.85
C LEU A 168 13.56 -2.49 0.19
N CYS A 169 13.53 -1.20 0.47
CA CYS A 169 12.59 -0.58 1.40
C CYS A 169 11.79 0.50 0.68
N VAL A 170 10.50 0.57 0.92
CA VAL A 170 9.63 1.53 0.25
C VAL A 170 9.81 2.97 0.72
N SER A 171 10.61 3.21 1.77
CA SER A 171 10.90 4.52 2.32
C SER A 171 12.17 4.50 3.19
N ASP A 172 12.77 5.67 3.42
CA ASP A 172 13.82 5.83 4.41
C ASP A 172 13.33 5.52 5.84
N TYR A 173 12.05 5.77 6.10
CA TYR A 173 11.43 5.35 7.36
C TYR A 173 11.54 3.84 7.55
N VAL A 174 11.11 3.03 6.57
CA VAL A 174 11.22 1.55 6.66
C VAL A 174 12.69 1.12 6.72
N ALA A 175 13.58 1.76 5.95
CA ALA A 175 15.01 1.48 5.98
C ALA A 175 15.60 1.68 7.38
N LYS A 176 15.34 2.82 8.03
CA LYS A 176 15.77 3.10 9.41
C LYS A 176 15.22 2.09 10.44
N GLN A 177 13.97 1.65 10.25
CA GLN A 177 13.37 0.66 11.15
C GLN A 177 14.06 -0.72 11.05
N ILE A 178 14.49 -1.14 9.85
CA ILE A 178 15.21 -2.41 9.70
C ILE A 178 16.70 -2.32 10.07
N GLU A 179 17.28 -1.11 10.09
CA GLU A 179 18.64 -0.85 10.63
C GLU A 179 18.67 -0.95 12.17
N SER A 180 17.52 -0.76 12.83
CA SER A 180 17.41 -0.71 14.29
C SER A 180 17.73 -2.05 14.94
N GLU A 181 18.37 -2.00 16.13
CA GLU A 181 18.60 -3.16 17.01
C GLU A 181 17.29 -3.84 17.46
N ASP A 182 16.19 -3.07 17.56
CA ASP A 182 14.86 -3.58 17.93
C ASP A 182 14.16 -4.35 16.80
N ASN A 183 14.76 -4.41 15.60
CA ASN A 183 14.18 -5.10 14.47
C ASN A 183 14.11 -6.62 14.72
N PRO A 184 12.93 -7.25 14.64
CA PRO A 184 12.77 -8.69 14.93
C PRO A 184 13.65 -9.61 14.07
N ILE A 185 14.00 -9.21 12.85
CA ILE A 185 14.85 -10.00 11.95
C ILE A 185 16.35 -9.74 12.17
N GLY A 186 16.70 -8.85 13.12
CA GLY A 186 18.04 -8.39 13.44
C GLY A 186 18.39 -7.10 12.71
N PRO A 187 19.35 -6.32 13.23
CA PRO A 187 19.78 -5.08 12.58
C PRO A 187 20.40 -5.39 11.22
N ILE A 188 19.92 -4.71 10.19
CA ILE A 188 20.42 -4.88 8.82
C ILE A 188 21.44 -3.78 8.53
N PRO A 189 22.67 -4.12 8.09
CA PRO A 189 23.66 -3.12 7.73
C PRO A 189 23.16 -2.19 6.61
N LYS A 190 23.32 -0.89 6.79
CA LYS A 190 22.91 0.15 5.82
C LYS A 190 23.43 -0.13 4.39
N SER A 191 24.63 -0.70 4.27
CA SER A 191 25.21 -1.07 2.98
C SER A 191 24.38 -2.10 2.20
N LYS A 192 23.56 -2.89 2.88
CA LYS A 192 22.65 -3.88 2.27
C LYS A 192 21.24 -3.34 2.00
N ILE A 193 20.98 -2.06 2.21
CA ILE A 193 19.65 -1.47 2.08
C ILE A 193 19.63 -0.45 0.94
N LYS A 194 18.59 -0.52 0.12
CA LYS A 194 18.24 0.49 -0.88
C LYS A 194 16.79 0.91 -0.72
N VAL A 195 16.53 2.20 -0.90
CA VAL A 195 15.16 2.70 -0.92
C VAL A 195 14.64 2.63 -2.36
N LEU A 196 13.54 1.91 -2.53
CA LEU A 196 12.75 1.86 -3.74
C LEU A 196 11.37 2.41 -3.43
N TYR A 197 11.16 3.69 -3.66
CA TYR A 197 9.86 4.32 -3.42
C TYR A 197 8.76 3.67 -4.26
N ASN A 198 7.59 3.52 -3.64
CA ASN A 198 6.41 3.02 -4.34
C ASN A 198 5.99 3.99 -5.45
N ALA A 199 5.48 3.44 -6.54
CA ALA A 199 5.06 4.22 -7.69
C ALA A 199 3.53 4.27 -7.84
N VAL A 200 3.07 5.34 -8.49
CA VAL A 200 1.68 5.60 -8.84
C VAL A 200 1.60 5.82 -10.34
N ASP A 201 0.56 5.31 -10.98
CA ASP A 201 0.29 5.57 -12.40
C ASP A 201 -0.16 7.03 -12.57
N MET A 202 0.78 7.89 -12.95
CA MET A 202 0.55 9.33 -13.07
C MET A 202 -0.39 9.72 -14.21
N GLU A 203 -0.58 8.87 -15.21
CA GLU A 203 -1.58 9.09 -16.27
C GLU A 203 -2.99 8.86 -15.74
N GLN A 204 -3.13 7.88 -14.85
CA GLN A 204 -4.41 7.62 -14.19
C GLN A 204 -4.82 8.77 -13.25
N PHE A 205 -3.87 9.41 -12.57
CA PHE A 205 -4.10 10.47 -11.58
C PHE A 205 -3.83 11.88 -12.13
N GLU A 206 -4.28 12.14 -13.35
CA GLU A 206 -4.15 13.47 -13.94
C GLU A 206 -5.27 14.41 -13.45
N ALA A 207 -4.90 15.68 -13.24
CA ALA A 207 -5.86 16.73 -12.94
C ALA A 207 -6.82 16.96 -14.12
N ASN A 208 -8.08 16.54 -13.97
CA ASN A 208 -9.09 16.61 -15.03
C ASN A 208 -10.38 17.29 -14.57
N CYS A 209 -10.49 18.59 -14.85
CA CYS A 209 -11.66 19.37 -14.46
C CYS A 209 -12.94 19.01 -15.23
N LYS A 210 -12.84 18.37 -16.40
CA LYS A 210 -14.02 18.06 -17.23
C LYS A 210 -15.03 17.13 -16.55
N ASN A 211 -14.56 16.23 -15.72
CA ASN A 211 -15.40 15.25 -15.03
C ASN A 211 -15.87 15.74 -13.64
N ARG A 212 -15.31 16.85 -13.11
CA ARG A 212 -15.56 17.33 -11.74
C ARG A 212 -17.05 17.52 -11.47
N LEU A 213 -17.76 18.26 -12.33
CA LEU A 213 -19.18 18.55 -12.16
C LEU A 213 -20.05 17.31 -12.29
N GLN A 214 -19.73 16.42 -13.23
CA GLN A 214 -20.46 15.16 -13.42
C GLN A 214 -20.36 14.27 -12.17
N ILE A 215 -19.16 14.10 -11.60
CA ILE A 215 -18.94 13.29 -10.40
C ILE A 215 -19.58 13.95 -9.17
N ARG A 216 -19.47 15.27 -9.02
CA ARG A 216 -20.16 16.01 -7.95
C ARG A 216 -21.67 15.78 -7.98
N ARG A 217 -22.30 15.82 -9.17
CA ARG A 217 -23.74 15.53 -9.35
C ARG A 217 -24.11 14.11 -8.90
N LYS A 218 -23.27 13.11 -9.21
CA LYS A 218 -23.47 11.71 -8.76
C LYS A 218 -23.61 11.60 -7.25
N PHE A 219 -22.92 12.45 -6.50
CA PHE A 219 -22.94 12.48 -5.04
C PHE A 219 -23.80 13.61 -4.46
N SER A 220 -24.66 14.22 -5.25
CA SER A 220 -25.52 15.35 -4.83
C SER A 220 -24.74 16.54 -4.25
N ILE A 221 -23.52 16.76 -4.71
CA ILE A 221 -22.65 17.89 -4.35
C ILE A 221 -22.88 19.01 -5.35
N LYS A 222 -23.24 20.19 -4.85
CA LYS A 222 -23.46 21.39 -5.67
C LYS A 222 -22.11 21.96 -6.12
N GLU A 223 -22.11 22.70 -7.22
CA GLU A 223 -20.89 23.31 -7.75
C GLU A 223 -20.19 24.24 -6.76
N LYS A 224 -20.98 25.02 -6.01
CA LYS A 224 -20.51 25.96 -4.99
C LYS A 224 -20.06 25.33 -3.68
N ASP A 225 -20.37 24.05 -3.46
CA ASP A 225 -19.99 23.38 -2.22
C ASP A 225 -18.48 23.18 -2.15
N LYS A 226 -17.91 23.46 -0.98
CA LYS A 226 -16.51 23.12 -0.68
C LYS A 226 -16.43 21.64 -0.26
N VAL A 227 -15.50 20.90 -0.87
CA VAL A 227 -15.37 19.43 -0.67
C VAL A 227 -14.06 19.10 0.00
N VAL A 228 -14.17 18.54 1.19
CA VAL A 228 -13.05 17.91 1.92
C VAL A 228 -13.10 16.41 1.62
N LEU A 229 -12.03 15.85 1.05
CA LEU A 229 -11.94 14.46 0.66
C LEU A 229 -11.13 13.66 1.68
N PHE A 230 -11.65 12.51 2.05
CA PHE A 230 -10.92 11.46 2.76
C PHE A 230 -10.88 10.19 1.88
N VAL A 231 -9.70 9.60 1.70
CA VAL A 231 -9.52 8.34 0.97
C VAL A 231 -8.75 7.37 1.85
N GLY A 232 -9.36 6.23 2.18
CA GLY A 232 -8.72 5.21 3.00
C GLY A 232 -9.68 4.22 3.65
N ARG A 233 -9.11 3.22 4.32
CA ARG A 233 -9.90 2.31 5.16
C ARG A 233 -10.54 3.08 6.31
N LEU A 234 -11.77 2.70 6.69
CA LEU A 234 -12.43 3.26 7.86
C LEU A 234 -11.90 2.54 9.12
N SER A 235 -10.71 2.90 9.56
CA SER A 235 -10.02 2.34 10.73
C SER A 235 -9.40 3.45 11.58
N GLU A 236 -9.16 3.19 12.87
CA GLU A 236 -8.49 4.11 13.80
C GLU A 236 -7.13 4.57 13.25
N GLU A 237 -6.41 3.65 12.59
CA GLU A 237 -5.11 3.92 11.98
C GLU A 237 -5.16 5.05 10.95
N LYS A 238 -6.28 5.21 10.24
CA LYS A 238 -6.44 6.24 9.18
C LYS A 238 -7.02 7.55 9.69
N GLY A 239 -7.45 7.61 10.95
CA GLY A 239 -7.79 8.85 11.65
C GLY A 239 -8.99 9.63 11.12
N ILE A 240 -9.96 8.98 10.47
CA ILE A 240 -11.16 9.65 9.96
C ILE A 240 -11.96 10.36 11.07
N ASP A 241 -11.92 9.85 12.30
CA ASP A 241 -12.51 10.51 13.47
C ASP A 241 -11.88 11.88 13.74
N LYS A 242 -10.57 12.03 13.49
CA LYS A 242 -9.85 13.30 13.61
C LYS A 242 -10.39 14.33 12.63
N LEU A 243 -10.62 13.90 11.39
CA LEU A 243 -11.24 14.76 10.38
C LEU A 243 -12.66 15.19 10.81
N PHE A 244 -13.51 14.25 11.26
CA PHE A 244 -14.88 14.58 11.65
C PHE A 244 -14.93 15.54 12.85
N LYS A 245 -14.05 15.35 13.83
CA LYS A 245 -13.92 16.28 14.96
C LYS A 245 -13.42 17.65 14.50
N ALA A 246 -12.46 17.70 13.59
CA ALA A 246 -11.94 18.95 13.04
C ALA A 246 -13.05 19.74 12.30
N VAL A 247 -13.87 19.04 11.48
CA VAL A 247 -14.94 19.71 10.73
C VAL A 247 -16.03 20.31 11.63
N LYS A 248 -16.23 19.79 12.85
CA LYS A 248 -17.12 20.46 13.83
C LYS A 248 -16.64 21.83 14.27
N LEU A 249 -15.34 22.09 14.17
CA LEU A 249 -14.72 23.36 14.55
C LEU A 249 -14.72 24.39 13.42
N LEU A 250 -15.11 23.99 12.19
CA LEU A 250 -15.10 24.89 11.04
C LEU A 250 -16.27 25.87 11.08
N ASN A 251 -16.00 27.13 10.72
CA ASN A 251 -17.01 28.14 10.45
C ASN A 251 -17.64 27.98 9.06
N ASN A 252 -16.92 27.37 8.14
CA ASN A 252 -17.34 27.15 6.76
C ASN A 252 -18.23 25.92 6.60
N ASN A 253 -19.26 26.03 5.74
CA ASN A 253 -20.05 24.88 5.38
C ASN A 253 -19.34 24.05 4.31
N VAL A 254 -18.82 22.87 4.70
CA VAL A 254 -18.11 21.94 3.81
C VAL A 254 -18.90 20.64 3.64
N LYS A 255 -18.72 19.97 2.51
CA LYS A 255 -19.11 18.58 2.30
C LYS A 255 -17.90 17.69 2.49
N ILE A 256 -18.05 16.59 3.24
CA ILE A 256 -17.00 15.59 3.43
C ILE A 256 -17.32 14.43 2.52
N LEU A 257 -16.45 14.15 1.55
CA LEU A 257 -16.57 12.97 0.69
C LEU A 257 -15.62 11.88 1.22
N VAL A 258 -16.20 10.78 1.67
CA VAL A 258 -15.45 9.67 2.28
C VAL A 258 -15.40 8.51 1.31
N VAL A 259 -14.21 8.24 0.77
CA VAL A 259 -13.94 7.11 -0.12
C VAL A 259 -13.26 6.00 0.65
N GLY A 260 -13.90 4.86 0.68
CA GLY A 260 -13.38 3.67 1.33
C GLY A 260 -14.47 2.88 2.02
N SER A 261 -14.11 1.67 2.36
CA SER A 261 -14.98 0.79 3.09
C SER A 261 -14.24 0.17 4.27
N TYR A 262 -15.01 -0.37 5.15
CA TYR A 262 -14.52 -1.29 6.14
C TYR A 262 -14.03 -2.58 5.47
N LEU A 263 -13.09 -3.30 6.07
CA LEU A 263 -12.49 -4.53 5.52
C LEU A 263 -13.55 -5.44 4.87
N HIS A 264 -13.38 -5.75 3.59
CA HIS A 264 -14.21 -6.70 2.86
C HIS A 264 -14.31 -8.04 3.64
N GLY A 265 -15.53 -8.41 4.03
CA GLY A 265 -15.85 -9.75 4.54
C GLY A 265 -16.05 -9.89 6.04
N SER A 266 -16.01 -8.85 6.86
CA SER A 266 -16.47 -8.94 8.25
C SER A 266 -17.96 -8.58 8.33
N LYS A 267 -18.79 -9.55 8.71
CA LYS A 267 -20.21 -9.33 9.05
C LYS A 267 -20.39 -8.78 10.48
N GLU A 268 -19.31 -8.54 11.19
CA GLU A 268 -19.36 -8.03 12.56
C GLU A 268 -19.47 -6.52 12.58
N LYS A 269 -20.34 -6.04 13.47
CA LYS A 269 -20.44 -4.63 13.82
C LYS A 269 -19.12 -4.19 14.45
N ASP A 270 -18.29 -3.50 13.69
CA ASP A 270 -17.08 -2.91 14.22
C ASP A 270 -17.45 -1.68 15.04
N LYS A 271 -17.08 -1.70 16.31
CA LYS A 271 -17.33 -0.58 17.24
C LYS A 271 -16.82 0.75 16.72
N TYR A 272 -15.69 0.74 16.02
CA TYR A 272 -15.14 1.96 15.42
C TYR A 272 -16.01 2.48 14.28
N VAL A 273 -16.54 1.60 13.44
CA VAL A 273 -17.45 2.00 12.34
C VAL A 273 -18.76 2.56 12.90
N GLU A 274 -19.28 1.97 13.97
CA GLU A 274 -20.47 2.53 14.66
C GLU A 274 -20.17 3.91 15.25
N TYR A 275 -18.99 4.07 15.85
CA TYR A 275 -18.52 5.36 16.36
C TYR A 275 -18.40 6.41 15.24
N ILE A 276 -17.77 6.05 14.10
CA ILE A 276 -17.63 6.93 12.94
C ILE A 276 -19.00 7.33 12.37
N LYS A 277 -19.96 6.41 12.28
CA LYS A 277 -21.33 6.72 11.85
C LYS A 277 -22.02 7.68 12.81
N LYS A 278 -21.83 7.51 14.12
CA LYS A 278 -22.35 8.46 15.12
C LYS A 278 -21.79 9.86 14.91
N LEU A 279 -20.45 9.98 14.76
CA LEU A 279 -19.81 11.27 14.48
C LEU A 279 -20.31 11.90 13.18
N ALA A 280 -20.50 11.08 12.13
CA ALA A 280 -21.02 11.57 10.85
C ALA A 280 -22.45 12.11 10.97
N ASN A 281 -23.32 11.45 11.75
CA ASN A 281 -24.69 11.92 12.01
C ASN A 281 -24.72 13.28 12.73
N GLU A 282 -23.75 13.53 13.63
CA GLU A 282 -23.60 14.80 14.33
C GLU A 282 -23.17 15.97 13.38
N LEU A 283 -22.73 15.66 12.15
CA LEU A 283 -22.34 16.63 11.13
C LEU A 283 -23.48 17.01 10.16
N GLU A 284 -24.73 16.71 10.48
CA GLU A 284 -25.95 17.21 9.81
C GLU A 284 -25.90 17.13 8.26
N ASN A 285 -25.79 15.91 7.72
CA ASN A 285 -25.75 15.64 6.26
C ASN A 285 -24.55 16.24 5.49
N LYS A 286 -23.50 16.64 6.20
CA LYS A 286 -22.25 17.09 5.54
C LYS A 286 -21.43 15.91 5.00
N VAL A 287 -21.61 14.67 5.54
CA VAL A 287 -20.79 13.50 5.23
C VAL A 287 -21.46 12.64 4.17
N ILE A 288 -20.70 12.33 3.13
CA ILE A 288 -21.12 11.47 2.02
C ILE A 288 -20.17 10.27 1.96
N PHE A 289 -20.67 9.08 2.28
CA PHE A 289 -19.91 7.83 2.14
C PHE A 289 -20.14 7.24 0.76
N THR A 290 -19.07 7.08 -0.02
CA THR A 290 -19.15 6.46 -1.34
C THR A 290 -19.17 4.92 -1.28
N GLY A 291 -18.72 4.35 -0.15
CA GLY A 291 -18.36 2.94 -0.07
C GLY A 291 -17.04 2.65 -0.80
N PHE A 292 -16.84 1.39 -1.15
CA PHE A 292 -15.69 0.98 -1.95
C PHE A 292 -15.81 1.52 -3.38
N ILE A 293 -14.78 2.20 -3.82
CA ILE A 293 -14.60 2.66 -5.21
C ILE A 293 -13.39 1.89 -5.79
N SER A 294 -13.50 1.42 -7.01
CA SER A 294 -12.40 0.73 -7.68
C SER A 294 -11.24 1.70 -7.93
N GLN A 295 -10.00 1.17 -7.96
CA GLN A 295 -8.82 2.00 -8.23
C GLN A 295 -8.91 2.74 -9.58
N LYS A 296 -9.60 2.15 -10.57
CA LYS A 296 -9.82 2.78 -11.88
C LYS A 296 -10.76 3.99 -11.85
N GLU A 297 -11.58 4.09 -10.81
CA GLU A 297 -12.57 5.17 -10.68
C GLU A 297 -12.18 6.19 -9.60
N VAL A 298 -11.28 5.81 -8.67
CA VAL A 298 -10.91 6.68 -7.54
C VAL A 298 -10.22 7.96 -8.00
N ASN A 299 -9.47 7.92 -9.10
CA ASN A 299 -8.83 9.10 -9.69
C ASN A 299 -9.83 10.22 -10.00
N ARG A 300 -11.01 9.85 -10.52
CA ARG A 300 -12.07 10.82 -10.82
C ARG A 300 -12.61 11.49 -9.56
N ILE A 301 -12.57 10.79 -8.43
CA ILE A 301 -13.04 11.30 -7.14
C ILE A 301 -12.09 12.37 -6.61
N TYR A 302 -10.77 12.19 -6.73
CA TYR A 302 -9.81 13.23 -6.32
C TYR A 302 -10.12 14.56 -7.00
N ASN A 303 -10.44 14.55 -8.27
CA ASN A 303 -10.78 15.78 -9.02
C ASN A 303 -12.04 16.51 -8.52
N THR A 304 -12.84 15.91 -7.64
CA THR A 304 -14.01 16.58 -7.03
C THR A 304 -13.67 17.44 -5.82
N ALA A 305 -12.51 17.20 -5.20
CA ALA A 305 -12.11 17.79 -3.95
C ALA A 305 -11.55 19.21 -4.11
N ASP A 306 -11.68 19.99 -3.05
CA ASP A 306 -10.99 21.27 -2.86
C ASP A 306 -9.76 21.10 -1.94
N VAL A 307 -9.80 20.09 -1.07
CA VAL A 307 -8.69 19.66 -0.21
C VAL A 307 -8.84 18.19 0.16
N ALA A 308 -7.75 17.44 0.20
CA ALA A 308 -7.70 16.10 0.76
C ALA A 308 -7.14 16.15 2.18
N VAL A 309 -7.81 15.46 3.12
CA VAL A 309 -7.36 15.36 4.52
C VAL A 309 -7.17 13.89 4.87
N LEU A 310 -5.92 13.51 5.10
CA LEU A 310 -5.46 12.13 5.28
C LEU A 310 -4.71 12.00 6.63
N PRO A 311 -5.40 12.10 7.77
CA PRO A 311 -4.80 12.28 9.08
C PRO A 311 -4.39 10.94 9.71
N SER A 312 -3.46 10.21 9.09
CA SER A 312 -3.03 8.90 9.56
C SER A 312 -2.49 8.95 11.00
N MET A 313 -2.97 8.04 11.84
CA MET A 313 -2.62 7.93 13.25
C MET A 313 -1.61 6.81 13.53
N TRP A 314 -1.14 6.13 12.49
CA TRP A 314 -0.09 5.12 12.57
C TRP A 314 1.05 5.45 11.60
N ASP A 315 2.22 4.87 11.82
CA ASP A 315 3.39 5.14 11.00
C ASP A 315 3.28 4.40 9.65
N GLU A 316 2.85 5.15 8.65
CA GLU A 316 2.69 4.65 7.28
C GLU A 316 4.06 4.34 6.66
N PRO A 317 4.26 3.18 6.06
CA PRO A 317 5.49 2.92 5.30
C PRO A 317 5.65 3.82 4.08
N ALA A 318 4.51 4.19 3.46
CA ALA A 318 4.38 5.08 2.31
C ALA A 318 3.01 5.76 2.38
N GLY A 319 2.85 6.89 1.73
CA GLY A 319 1.60 7.65 1.72
C GLY A 319 0.95 7.68 0.33
N LEU A 320 0.67 6.53 -0.30
CA LEU A 320 0.21 6.50 -1.71
C LEU A 320 -1.06 7.31 -1.96
N THR A 321 -2.04 7.30 -1.05
CA THR A 321 -3.26 8.13 -1.20
C THR A 321 -2.95 9.63 -1.19
N MET A 322 -1.89 10.04 -0.50
CA MET A 322 -1.38 11.41 -0.55
C MET A 322 -0.74 11.71 -1.91
N VAL A 323 0.10 10.80 -2.41
CA VAL A 323 0.73 10.92 -3.73
C VAL A 323 -0.33 11.00 -4.84
N GLU A 324 -1.36 10.15 -4.77
CA GLU A 324 -2.51 10.16 -5.68
C GLU A 324 -3.26 11.51 -5.66
N ALA A 325 -3.49 12.07 -4.47
CA ALA A 325 -4.12 13.38 -4.32
C ALA A 325 -3.26 14.50 -4.92
N MET A 326 -1.94 14.50 -4.62
CA MET A 326 -0.99 15.47 -5.17
C MET A 326 -0.90 15.37 -6.69
N ALA A 327 -0.84 14.16 -7.26
CA ALA A 327 -0.84 13.91 -8.70
C ALA A 327 -2.13 14.40 -9.39
N SER A 328 -3.25 14.36 -8.66
CA SER A 328 -4.55 14.86 -9.13
C SER A 328 -4.73 16.39 -8.94
N GLY A 329 -3.69 17.10 -8.53
CA GLY A 329 -3.74 18.55 -8.32
C GLY A 329 -4.59 18.97 -7.11
N VAL A 330 -4.69 18.13 -6.08
CA VAL A 330 -5.46 18.41 -4.87
C VAL A 330 -4.53 18.77 -3.71
N PRO A 331 -4.73 19.92 -3.04
CA PRO A 331 -3.99 20.23 -1.82
C PRO A 331 -4.18 19.15 -0.75
N VAL A 332 -3.12 18.81 -0.03
CA VAL A 332 -3.16 17.73 0.98
C VAL A 332 -2.82 18.27 2.37
N ILE A 333 -3.63 17.87 3.34
CA ILE A 333 -3.36 17.98 4.79
C ILE A 333 -3.23 16.57 5.32
N THR A 334 -2.10 16.28 5.96
CA THR A 334 -1.77 14.95 6.48
C THR A 334 -1.03 15.05 7.82
N THR A 335 -0.52 13.94 8.32
CA THR A 335 0.18 13.88 9.60
C THR A 335 1.63 13.44 9.46
N ASN A 336 2.48 13.83 10.39
CA ASN A 336 3.84 13.34 10.54
C ASN A 336 3.82 11.87 10.99
N SER A 337 3.75 10.96 10.02
CA SER A 337 3.49 9.53 10.23
C SER A 337 4.38 8.67 9.34
N GLY A 338 5.43 8.11 9.91
CA GLY A 338 6.34 7.19 9.21
C GLY A 338 6.97 7.80 7.95
N GLY A 339 6.74 7.20 6.79
CA GLY A 339 7.28 7.66 5.49
C GLY A 339 6.50 8.81 4.84
N ILE A 340 5.38 9.28 5.41
CA ILE A 340 4.58 10.36 4.82
C ILE A 340 5.40 11.63 4.53
N PRO A 341 6.26 12.14 5.46
CA PRO A 341 7.04 13.34 5.19
C PRO A 341 7.95 13.23 3.97
N GLU A 342 8.52 12.04 3.72
CA GLU A 342 9.39 11.76 2.57
C GLU A 342 8.62 11.87 1.26
N TYR A 343 7.48 11.18 1.19
CA TYR A 343 6.61 11.21 0.01
C TYR A 343 5.97 12.58 -0.24
N SER A 344 5.78 13.37 0.83
CA SER A 344 5.28 14.75 0.74
C SER A 344 6.28 15.69 0.04
N GLY A 345 7.58 15.47 0.21
CA GLY A 345 8.62 16.35 -0.31
C GLY A 345 8.51 17.81 0.16
N GLY A 346 7.75 18.07 1.23
CA GLY A 346 7.46 19.41 1.73
C GLY A 346 6.31 20.14 1.00
N TYR A 347 5.62 19.47 0.08
CA TYR A 347 4.54 20.06 -0.72
C TYR A 347 3.14 19.82 -0.16
N SER A 348 3.01 19.12 0.97
CA SER A 348 1.76 18.94 1.72
C SER A 348 1.85 19.60 3.09
N VAL A 349 0.70 19.87 3.69
CA VAL A 349 0.63 20.29 5.10
C VAL A 349 0.78 19.06 5.97
N VAL A 350 1.91 18.92 6.63
CA VAL A 350 2.23 17.78 7.52
C VAL A 350 2.10 18.24 8.97
N LEU A 351 1.13 17.67 9.71
CA LEU A 351 0.77 18.07 11.06
C LEU A 351 1.28 17.05 12.09
N GLU A 352 1.67 17.54 13.27
CA GLU A 352 2.04 16.67 14.38
C GLU A 352 0.83 15.97 14.99
N ARG A 353 1.01 14.71 15.40
CA ARG A 353 -0.02 13.88 16.06
C ARG A 353 -0.07 14.19 17.58
N ASN A 354 -0.58 15.35 17.93
CA ASN A 354 -0.69 15.81 19.31
C ASN A 354 -2.14 16.18 19.68
N SER A 355 -2.35 16.72 20.88
CA SER A 355 -3.69 17.13 21.38
C SER A 355 -4.35 18.25 20.57
N GLU A 356 -3.59 19.02 19.79
CA GLU A 356 -4.10 20.12 18.98
C GLU A 356 -4.38 19.69 17.52
N LEU A 357 -4.25 18.40 17.20
CA LEU A 357 -4.33 17.91 15.82
C LEU A 357 -5.65 18.31 15.15
N GLU A 358 -6.78 18.11 15.82
CA GLU A 358 -8.11 18.41 15.25
C GLU A 358 -8.28 19.91 14.99
N LYS A 359 -7.79 20.77 15.89
CA LYS A 359 -7.80 22.23 15.70
C LYS A 359 -6.89 22.64 14.54
N ASN A 360 -5.70 22.04 14.45
CA ASN A 360 -4.77 22.32 13.37
C ASN A 360 -5.31 21.86 12.02
N ILE A 361 -5.97 20.68 11.94
CA ILE A 361 -6.66 20.26 10.73
C ILE A 361 -7.72 21.28 10.33
N ALA A 362 -8.59 21.70 11.26
CA ALA A 362 -9.63 22.69 11.00
C ALA A 362 -9.05 24.01 10.46
N MET A 363 -8.06 24.57 11.16
CA MET A 363 -7.39 25.81 10.77
C MET A 363 -6.79 25.72 9.35
N HIS A 364 -6.14 24.59 9.01
CA HIS A 364 -5.54 24.45 7.69
C HIS A 364 -6.57 24.18 6.60
N ILE A 365 -7.68 23.49 6.88
CA ILE A 365 -8.81 23.39 5.95
C ILE A 365 -9.31 24.79 5.59
N GLU A 366 -9.60 25.64 6.59
CA GLU A 366 -10.08 27.01 6.35
C GLU A 366 -9.08 27.83 5.51
N LYS A 367 -7.78 27.82 5.88
CA LYS A 367 -6.74 28.53 5.14
C LYS A 367 -6.64 28.11 3.68
N VAL A 368 -6.76 26.79 3.41
CA VAL A 368 -6.75 26.26 2.03
C VAL A 368 -7.99 26.69 1.27
N LEU A 369 -9.18 26.54 1.86
CA LEU A 369 -10.46 26.88 1.21
C LEU A 369 -10.64 28.35 0.95
N GLU A 370 -10.05 29.21 1.76
CA GLU A 370 -10.04 30.68 1.60
C GLU A 370 -8.91 31.20 0.70
N GLY A 371 -8.05 30.32 0.19
CA GLY A 371 -6.89 30.70 -0.61
C GLY A 371 -5.79 31.45 0.18
N LYS A 372 -5.89 31.43 1.51
CA LYS A 372 -4.90 32.07 2.41
C LYS A 372 -3.63 31.25 2.61
N GLN A 373 -3.70 29.95 2.37
CA GLN A 373 -2.53 29.07 2.37
C GLN A 373 -2.02 28.95 0.93
N LYS A 374 -0.76 29.33 0.72
CA LYS A 374 -0.10 29.07 -0.55
C LYS A 374 0.07 27.55 -0.70
N CYS A 375 -0.84 26.93 -1.43
CA CYS A 375 -0.72 25.54 -1.80
C CYS A 375 0.15 25.45 -3.04
N LEU A 376 1.30 24.80 -2.91
CA LEU A 376 2.23 24.57 -4.01
C LEU A 376 1.74 23.39 -4.87
N VAL A 377 0.48 23.45 -5.33
CA VAL A 377 -0.20 22.35 -6.03
C VAL A 377 0.52 21.94 -7.29
N SER A 378 0.92 22.92 -8.12
CA SER A 378 1.66 22.65 -9.36
C SER A 378 3.04 22.06 -9.10
N GLU A 379 3.72 22.53 -8.06
CA GLU A 379 5.03 22.03 -7.64
C GLU A 379 4.89 20.65 -7.01
N ALA A 380 3.85 20.41 -6.23
CA ALA A 380 3.52 19.09 -5.68
C ALA A 380 3.27 18.06 -6.79
N GLU A 381 2.47 18.41 -7.79
CA GLU A 381 2.21 17.56 -8.96
C GLU A 381 3.51 17.24 -9.71
N LYS A 382 4.35 18.24 -10.02
CA LYS A 382 5.64 18.05 -10.68
C LYS A 382 6.56 17.15 -9.85
N TYR A 383 6.59 17.35 -8.53
CA TYR A 383 7.40 16.55 -7.62
C TYR A 383 7.01 15.07 -7.67
N VAL A 384 5.71 14.75 -7.48
CA VAL A 384 5.27 13.36 -7.45
C VAL A 384 5.43 12.68 -8.81
N ARG A 385 5.17 13.39 -9.92
CA ARG A 385 5.40 12.89 -11.29
C ARG A 385 6.87 12.58 -11.55
N LYS A 386 7.78 13.34 -10.99
CA LYS A 386 9.22 13.12 -11.14
C LYS A 386 9.73 11.94 -10.31
N HIS A 387 9.18 11.74 -9.12
CA HIS A 387 9.78 10.82 -8.14
C HIS A 387 9.04 9.49 -7.97
N PHE A 388 7.73 9.44 -8.30
CA PHE A 388 6.89 8.28 -8.00
C PHE A 388 6.11 7.76 -9.20
N ASP A 389 6.56 8.04 -10.43
CA ASP A 389 5.91 7.56 -11.65
C ASP A 389 6.22 6.08 -11.92
N THR A 390 5.19 5.31 -12.26
CA THR A 390 5.33 3.90 -12.67
C THR A 390 6.23 3.71 -13.89
N ARG A 391 6.42 4.74 -14.72
CA ARG A 391 7.30 4.68 -15.90
C ARG A 391 8.75 4.42 -15.55
N ASP A 392 9.21 4.90 -14.39
CA ASP A 392 10.60 4.75 -13.93
C ASP A 392 10.77 3.62 -12.92
N TYR A 393 9.66 3.08 -12.40
CA TYR A 393 9.68 2.12 -11.30
C TYR A 393 10.49 0.85 -11.61
N LEU A 394 10.35 0.29 -12.82
CA LEU A 394 11.15 -0.87 -13.24
C LEU A 394 12.65 -0.56 -13.32
N ASN A 395 13.03 0.59 -13.88
CA ASN A 395 14.43 0.98 -13.96
C ASN A 395 15.03 1.16 -12.57
N ASN A 396 14.32 1.83 -11.68
CA ASN A 396 14.74 2.03 -10.28
C ASN A 396 14.85 0.69 -9.54
N PHE A 397 13.92 -0.24 -9.75
CA PHE A 397 13.99 -1.59 -9.20
C PHE A 397 15.25 -2.34 -9.68
N MET A 398 15.50 -2.33 -10.99
CA MET A 398 16.66 -2.99 -11.58
C MET A 398 17.96 -2.38 -11.07
N GLN A 399 18.06 -1.06 -11.03
CA GLN A 399 19.22 -0.34 -10.49
C GLN A 399 19.48 -0.71 -9.03
N CYS A 400 18.45 -0.74 -8.18
CA CYS A 400 18.61 -1.14 -6.78
C CYS A 400 19.15 -2.57 -6.63
N ILE A 401 18.63 -3.52 -7.43
CA ILE A 401 19.12 -4.90 -7.44
C ILE A 401 20.60 -4.97 -7.87
N GLU A 402 20.96 -4.27 -8.94
CA GLU A 402 22.34 -4.22 -9.44
C GLU A 402 23.29 -3.61 -8.41
N GLU A 403 22.97 -2.46 -7.83
CA GLU A 403 23.80 -1.81 -6.81
C GLU A 403 24.02 -2.71 -5.60
N LEU A 404 22.97 -3.43 -5.13
CA LEU A 404 23.08 -4.37 -4.01
C LEU A 404 23.93 -5.59 -4.33
N MET A 405 23.97 -6.04 -5.59
CA MET A 405 24.85 -7.12 -6.01
C MET A 405 26.34 -6.77 -5.90
N TYR A 406 26.71 -5.50 -6.12
CA TYR A 406 28.09 -5.04 -6.08
C TYR A 406 28.62 -4.74 -4.67
N VAL A 407 27.76 -4.54 -3.69
CA VAL A 407 28.16 -4.31 -2.28
C VAL A 407 28.94 -5.51 -1.71
N GLY A 408 28.68 -6.73 -2.17
CA GLY A 408 29.38 -7.95 -1.73
C GLY A 408 30.74 -8.21 -2.36
N VAL A 409 31.11 -7.46 -3.42
CA VAL A 409 32.33 -7.73 -4.21
C VAL A 409 33.52 -6.84 -3.80
N LYS A 410 33.28 -5.82 -3.00
CA LYS A 410 34.34 -4.91 -2.49
C LYS A 410 34.82 -5.31 -1.08
N LYS A 411 35.15 -6.58 -0.90
CA LYS A 411 35.92 -7.03 0.28
C LYS A 411 37.13 -7.87 -0.17
#